data_a48d8b1adc5a28c87af7981a8a67c89a
#
_entry.id   a48d8b1adc5a28c87af7981a8a67c89a
#
_cell.length_a   1.000
_cell.length_b   1.000
_cell.length_c   1.000
_cell.angle_alpha   90.00
_cell.angle_beta   90.00
_cell.angle_gamma   90.00
#
_symmetry.space_group_name_H-M   'P 1'
#
loop_
_entity.id
_entity.type
_entity.pdbx_description
1 polymer ?
#
loop_
_entity_poly.entity_id
_entity_poly.type
_entity_poly.pdbx_seq_one_letter_code
_entity_poly.pdbx_strand_id
1 'polypeptide(L)'
;KHFHRPIMKKFISIAIFISFSICSYAQLLYKISGNGLKQSSYLVGTFHLAPVAYIDSIAGIHQAINAVDQVCGEVDASLMRNPEGMSKMQAAAFLPGGKTIDQVLTADQTKRLNAFLTTYIGVDLSNPMVKQQLGRLTPAMLTTQFTVVLYTTKHPGFNPQESFDEYFQKVAKEQGKSVDGLETVEFQMDLLFKKTPLPRQITQLMCLVDNTDFYEEMSDEMAKVYFAQDLNGLKAVIDKKLHNACDMTPEERADLIDNRNRAWIEKIPTIMQAKSTLFAVGAGHLVGDNGLLKLLQDKGYTVEAVKN
;
A
#
# COMPACT_ATOMS: atom_id res chain seq x y z
N LYS A 1 44.10 55.59 -49.46
CA LYS A 1 42.85 55.43 -48.62
C LYS A 1 42.61 53.93 -48.45
N HIS A 2 43.02 53.37 -47.30
CA HIS A 2 42.78 52.00 -46.98
C HIS A 2 41.48 51.91 -46.14
N PHE A 3 40.48 51.20 -46.64
CA PHE A 3 39.25 50.86 -45.90
C PHE A 3 39.49 49.57 -45.07
N HIS A 4 39.47 49.72 -43.76
CA HIS A 4 39.46 48.61 -42.88
C HIS A 4 38.00 48.09 -42.73
N ARG A 5 37.74 46.82 -43.08
CA ARG A 5 36.47 46.12 -42.77
C ARG A 5 36.59 45.49 -41.41
N PRO A 6 35.62 45.67 -40.50
CA PRO A 6 35.60 44.95 -39.18
C PRO A 6 35.15 43.53 -39.39
N ILE A 7 35.89 42.60 -38.81
CA ILE A 7 35.55 41.17 -38.69
C ILE A 7 34.52 41.01 -37.60
N MET A 8 33.30 40.69 -37.99
CA MET A 8 32.19 40.40 -37.09
C MET A 8 32.33 38.96 -36.58
N LYS A 9 32.78 38.78 -35.33
CA LYS A 9 32.82 37.48 -34.63
C LYS A 9 31.38 37.05 -34.31
N LYS A 10 30.91 36.03 -35.02
CA LYS A 10 29.64 35.38 -34.70
C LYS A 10 29.83 34.54 -33.41
N PHE A 11 29.26 34.97 -32.31
CA PHE A 11 29.09 34.14 -31.12
C PHE A 11 27.94 33.16 -31.38
N ILE A 12 28.27 31.87 -31.51
CA ILE A 12 27.28 30.80 -31.54
C ILE A 12 26.97 30.46 -30.09
N SER A 13 25.84 30.96 -29.58
CA SER A 13 25.30 30.54 -28.31
C SER A 13 24.70 29.14 -28.46
N ILE A 14 25.38 28.12 -27.94
CA ILE A 14 24.85 26.79 -27.81
C ILE A 14 23.90 26.83 -26.61
N ALA A 15 22.59 26.91 -26.87
CA ALA A 15 21.56 26.70 -25.85
C ALA A 15 21.50 25.19 -25.55
N ILE A 16 22.05 24.79 -24.43
CA ILE A 16 21.86 23.43 -23.87
C ILE A 16 20.42 23.37 -23.39
N PHE A 17 19.55 22.76 -24.19
CA PHE A 17 18.22 22.32 -23.74
C PHE A 17 18.39 21.16 -22.75
N ILE A 18 18.40 21.45 -21.47
CA ILE A 18 18.21 20.45 -20.43
C ILE A 18 16.73 20.07 -20.52
N SER A 19 16.45 18.99 -21.26
CA SER A 19 15.13 18.36 -21.21
C SER A 19 14.95 17.80 -19.82
N PHE A 20 14.24 18.53 -18.95
CA PHE A 20 13.63 17.96 -17.76
C PHE A 20 12.60 16.95 -18.27
N SER A 21 13.00 15.68 -18.33
CA SER A 21 12.05 14.59 -18.43
C SER A 21 11.18 14.67 -17.18
N ILE A 22 9.97 15.20 -17.31
CA ILE A 22 8.92 15.01 -16.32
C ILE A 22 8.71 13.51 -16.30
N CYS A 23 9.28 12.83 -15.30
CA CYS A 23 9.06 11.42 -15.06
C CYS A 23 7.56 11.28 -14.75
N SER A 24 6.77 10.95 -15.74
CA SER A 24 5.40 10.51 -15.54
C SER A 24 5.47 9.16 -14.85
N TYR A 25 5.16 9.13 -13.57
CA TYR A 25 5.06 7.88 -12.78
C TYR A 25 3.76 7.15 -13.12
N ALA A 26 3.60 6.80 -14.40
CA ALA A 26 2.44 6.06 -14.90
C ALA A 26 2.77 4.57 -15.06
N GLN A 27 3.33 3.95 -14.03
CA GLN A 27 3.68 2.52 -14.00
C GLN A 27 3.69 2.03 -12.56
N LEU A 28 3.38 0.74 -12.38
CA LEU A 28 3.43 0.08 -11.07
C LEU A 28 4.72 -0.73 -10.86
N LEU A 29 5.45 -1.06 -11.93
CA LEU A 29 6.69 -1.84 -11.87
C LEU A 29 7.89 -0.99 -12.24
N TYR A 30 8.93 -1.06 -11.39
CA TYR A 30 10.19 -0.36 -11.55
C TYR A 30 11.37 -1.32 -11.48
N LYS A 31 12.33 -1.13 -12.38
CA LYS A 31 13.63 -1.81 -12.37
C LYS A 31 14.62 -0.99 -11.55
N ILE A 32 15.36 -1.66 -10.67
CA ILE A 32 16.39 -1.08 -9.82
C ILE A 32 17.74 -1.62 -10.28
N SER A 33 18.69 -0.73 -10.60
CA SER A 33 20.01 -1.11 -11.10
C SER A 33 21.08 -0.12 -10.64
N GLY A 34 22.33 -0.35 -11.03
CA GLY A 34 23.46 0.53 -10.64
C GLY A 34 23.95 0.29 -9.23
N ASN A 35 24.69 1.23 -8.69
CA ASN A 35 25.25 1.23 -7.32
C ASN A 35 25.91 -0.10 -6.89
N GLY A 36 26.63 -0.74 -7.82
CA GLY A 36 27.37 -2.00 -7.57
C GLY A 36 26.53 -3.28 -7.57
N LEU A 37 25.24 -3.23 -7.92
CA LEU A 37 24.43 -4.43 -8.09
C LEU A 37 24.94 -5.26 -9.26
N LYS A 38 25.11 -6.58 -9.04
CA LYS A 38 25.51 -7.53 -10.09
C LYS A 38 24.35 -7.84 -11.05
N GLN A 39 23.13 -7.86 -10.52
CA GLN A 39 21.89 -8.10 -11.24
C GLN A 39 20.85 -7.04 -10.82
N SER A 40 19.93 -6.73 -11.73
CA SER A 40 18.84 -5.82 -11.41
C SER A 40 17.86 -6.46 -10.44
N SER A 41 17.30 -5.65 -9.58
CA SER A 41 16.12 -5.95 -8.77
C SER A 41 14.92 -5.17 -9.28
N TYR A 42 13.75 -5.42 -8.72
CA TYR A 42 12.51 -4.77 -9.13
C TYR A 42 11.67 -4.36 -7.93
N LEU A 43 10.83 -3.37 -8.11
CA LEU A 43 9.86 -2.90 -7.13
C LEU A 43 8.50 -2.79 -7.82
N VAL A 44 7.48 -3.48 -7.28
CA VAL A 44 6.11 -3.39 -7.76
C VAL A 44 5.20 -2.83 -6.67
N GLY A 45 4.36 -1.85 -7.05
CA GLY A 45 3.31 -1.31 -6.20
C GLY A 45 2.07 -2.20 -6.25
N THR A 46 1.61 -2.69 -5.10
CA THR A 46 0.43 -3.55 -4.97
C THR A 46 -0.78 -2.77 -4.46
N PHE A 47 -1.96 -3.36 -4.64
CA PHE A 47 -3.21 -2.86 -4.08
C PHE A 47 -4.03 -4.05 -3.57
N HIS A 48 -4.24 -4.12 -2.26
CA HIS A 48 -4.90 -5.27 -1.61
C HIS A 48 -6.28 -5.60 -2.16
N LEU A 49 -6.98 -4.62 -2.73
CA LEU A 49 -8.31 -4.77 -3.31
C LEU A 49 -8.28 -4.97 -4.84
N ALA A 50 -7.10 -5.11 -5.45
CA ALA A 50 -7.01 -5.43 -6.86
C ALA A 50 -7.27 -6.93 -7.11
N PRO A 51 -8.03 -7.29 -8.15
CA PRO A 51 -8.17 -8.68 -8.56
C PRO A 51 -6.83 -9.22 -9.06
N VAL A 52 -6.50 -10.47 -8.72
CA VAL A 52 -5.24 -11.12 -9.11
C VAL A 52 -5.05 -11.11 -10.64
N ALA A 53 -6.13 -11.23 -11.40
CA ALA A 53 -6.08 -11.16 -12.87
C ALA A 53 -5.51 -9.84 -13.41
N TYR A 54 -5.53 -8.74 -12.63
CA TYR A 54 -4.96 -7.46 -13.06
C TYR A 54 -3.42 -7.50 -13.16
N ILE A 55 -2.76 -8.44 -12.51
CA ILE A 55 -1.30 -8.62 -12.57
C ILE A 55 -0.81 -8.71 -14.02
N ASP A 56 -1.55 -9.40 -14.87
CA ASP A 56 -1.22 -9.55 -16.30
C ASP A 56 -1.23 -8.21 -17.07
N SER A 57 -1.86 -7.18 -16.52
CA SER A 57 -1.89 -5.81 -17.08
C SER A 57 -0.68 -4.96 -16.69
N ILE A 58 0.18 -5.44 -15.79
CA ILE A 58 1.39 -4.73 -15.38
C ILE A 58 2.53 -5.09 -16.34
N ALA A 59 2.95 -4.10 -17.12
CA ALA A 59 4.00 -4.28 -18.11
C ALA A 59 5.27 -4.92 -17.52
N GLY A 60 5.74 -6.00 -18.13
CA GLY A 60 7.01 -6.67 -17.76
C GLY A 60 6.99 -7.44 -16.43
N ILE A 61 5.84 -7.60 -15.76
CA ILE A 61 5.77 -8.22 -14.43
C ILE A 61 6.24 -9.68 -14.43
N HIS A 62 5.82 -10.47 -15.41
CA HIS A 62 6.22 -11.88 -15.51
C HIS A 62 7.72 -12.03 -15.82
N GLN A 63 8.28 -11.14 -16.65
CA GLN A 63 9.72 -11.09 -16.91
C GLN A 63 10.49 -10.72 -15.63
N ALA A 64 9.99 -9.74 -14.85
CA ALA A 64 10.60 -9.34 -13.60
C ALA A 64 10.60 -10.49 -12.57
N ILE A 65 9.45 -11.17 -12.37
CA ILE A 65 9.37 -12.33 -11.47
C ILE A 65 10.34 -13.42 -11.91
N ASN A 66 10.43 -13.71 -13.22
CA ASN A 66 11.30 -14.75 -13.74
C ASN A 66 12.79 -14.41 -13.63
N ALA A 67 13.14 -13.12 -13.71
CA ALA A 67 14.53 -12.65 -13.73
C ALA A 67 15.19 -12.57 -12.33
N VAL A 68 14.42 -12.65 -11.25
CA VAL A 68 14.94 -12.51 -9.88
C VAL A 68 15.11 -13.86 -9.20
N ASP A 69 15.97 -13.91 -8.16
CA ASP A 69 16.21 -15.09 -7.34
C ASP A 69 15.30 -15.16 -6.11
N GLN A 70 14.64 -14.04 -5.78
CA GLN A 70 13.86 -13.88 -4.56
C GLN A 70 12.69 -12.93 -4.78
N VAL A 71 11.59 -13.16 -4.04
CA VAL A 71 10.52 -12.19 -3.84
C VAL A 71 10.48 -11.77 -2.38
N CYS A 72 10.42 -10.46 -2.13
CA CYS A 72 10.31 -9.89 -0.80
C CYS A 72 9.02 -9.07 -0.71
N GLY A 73 8.08 -9.49 0.14
CA GLY A 73 6.87 -8.73 0.44
C GLY A 73 7.06 -7.77 1.61
N GLU A 74 6.01 -7.08 2.03
CA GLU A 74 6.01 -6.37 3.31
C GLU A 74 6.25 -7.35 4.46
N VAL A 75 5.53 -8.49 4.44
CA VAL A 75 5.69 -9.63 5.35
C VAL A 75 5.77 -10.91 4.52
N ASP A 76 6.48 -11.93 4.99
CA ASP A 76 6.34 -13.28 4.44
C ASP A 76 4.97 -13.84 4.81
N ALA A 77 4.08 -13.98 3.82
CA ALA A 77 2.72 -14.44 4.00
C ALA A 77 2.62 -15.84 4.63
N SER A 78 3.64 -16.69 4.47
CA SER A 78 3.64 -18.01 5.13
C SER A 78 3.78 -17.92 6.64
N LEU A 79 4.44 -16.87 7.14
CA LEU A 79 4.54 -16.61 8.57
C LEU A 79 3.22 -16.14 9.18
N MET A 80 2.36 -15.49 8.40
CA MET A 80 0.99 -15.11 8.85
C MET A 80 0.09 -16.35 9.00
N ARG A 81 0.32 -17.38 8.21
CA ARG A 81 -0.51 -18.60 8.18
C ARG A 81 -0.03 -19.72 9.09
N ASN A 82 1.15 -19.61 9.68
CA ASN A 82 1.61 -20.57 10.66
C ASN A 82 0.89 -20.36 12.02
N PRO A 83 0.87 -21.35 12.92
CA PRO A 83 0.15 -21.25 14.20
C PRO A 83 0.54 -20.03 15.04
N GLU A 84 1.81 -19.62 15.03
CA GLU A 84 2.30 -18.45 15.76
C GLU A 84 1.76 -17.15 15.16
N GLY A 85 1.87 -16.98 13.84
CA GLY A 85 1.34 -15.81 13.12
C GLY A 85 -0.17 -15.69 13.28
N MET A 86 -0.90 -16.79 13.15
CA MET A 86 -2.35 -16.83 13.37
C MET A 86 -2.72 -16.41 14.79
N SER A 87 -1.97 -16.87 15.80
CA SER A 87 -2.16 -16.47 17.20
C SER A 87 -1.92 -14.98 17.41
N LYS A 88 -0.85 -14.42 16.80
CA LYS A 88 -0.54 -12.97 16.84
C LYS A 88 -1.63 -12.14 16.17
N MET A 89 -2.10 -12.58 15.00
CA MET A 89 -3.21 -11.93 14.29
C MET A 89 -4.48 -11.92 15.12
N GLN A 90 -4.84 -13.07 15.70
CA GLN A 90 -6.01 -13.18 16.56
C GLN A 90 -5.90 -12.27 17.79
N ALA A 91 -4.74 -12.25 18.46
CA ALA A 91 -4.51 -11.40 19.62
C ALA A 91 -4.57 -9.89 19.28
N ALA A 92 -4.25 -9.50 18.04
CA ALA A 92 -4.35 -8.12 17.58
C ALA A 92 -5.77 -7.74 17.11
N ALA A 93 -6.50 -8.73 16.57
CA ALA A 93 -7.82 -8.50 15.99
C ALA A 93 -8.94 -8.33 17.05
N PHE A 94 -8.79 -8.90 18.24
CA PHE A 94 -9.84 -8.93 19.25
C PHE A 94 -9.66 -7.92 20.37
N LEU A 95 -10.80 -7.39 20.86
CA LEU A 95 -10.84 -6.53 22.04
C LEU A 95 -10.28 -7.28 23.28
N PRO A 96 -9.43 -6.63 24.08
CA PRO A 96 -8.85 -7.25 25.26
C PRO A 96 -9.91 -7.55 26.33
N GLY A 97 -9.64 -8.57 27.16
CA GLY A 97 -10.49 -8.94 28.29
C GLY A 97 -11.84 -9.53 27.89
N GLY A 98 -11.98 -10.04 26.66
CA GLY A 98 -13.24 -10.64 26.19
C GLY A 98 -14.38 -9.64 25.97
N LYS A 99 -14.08 -8.36 25.94
CA LYS A 99 -15.06 -7.30 25.67
C LYS A 99 -15.64 -7.43 24.26
N THR A 100 -16.83 -6.86 24.10
CA THR A 100 -17.51 -6.74 22.80
C THR A 100 -17.62 -5.27 22.39
N ILE A 101 -17.79 -5.03 21.09
CA ILE A 101 -17.83 -3.69 20.51
C ILE A 101 -18.94 -2.82 21.12
N ASP A 102 -20.10 -3.39 21.41
CA ASP A 102 -21.23 -2.74 22.07
C ASP A 102 -20.95 -2.37 23.55
N GLN A 103 -19.90 -2.91 24.15
CA GLN A 103 -19.44 -2.53 25.51
C GLN A 103 -18.41 -1.39 25.51
N VAL A 104 -17.81 -1.07 24.37
CA VAL A 104 -16.84 0.01 24.25
C VAL A 104 -17.39 1.22 23.48
N LEU A 105 -18.48 1.05 22.73
CA LEU A 105 -19.22 2.12 22.09
C LEU A 105 -20.28 2.71 23.01
N THR A 106 -20.66 3.97 22.79
CA THR A 106 -21.88 4.55 23.38
C THR A 106 -23.14 3.92 22.75
N ALA A 107 -24.30 4.08 23.40
CA ALA A 107 -25.57 3.59 22.87
C ALA A 107 -25.88 4.21 21.49
N ASP A 108 -25.57 5.49 21.28
CA ASP A 108 -25.76 6.16 20.00
C ASP A 108 -24.81 5.60 18.92
N GLN A 109 -23.51 5.42 19.23
CA GLN A 109 -22.57 4.81 18.32
C GLN A 109 -22.96 3.37 17.94
N THR A 110 -23.44 2.59 18.91
CA THR A 110 -23.94 1.22 18.66
C THR A 110 -25.15 1.23 17.74
N LYS A 111 -26.07 2.18 17.93
CA LYS A 111 -27.24 2.34 17.05
C LYS A 111 -26.83 2.64 15.59
N ARG A 112 -25.86 3.56 15.39
CA ARG A 112 -25.39 3.91 14.06
C ARG A 112 -24.62 2.75 13.40
N LEU A 113 -23.80 2.05 14.17
CA LEU A 113 -23.11 0.83 13.70
C LEU A 113 -24.12 -0.24 13.27
N ASN A 114 -25.18 -0.47 14.05
CA ASN A 114 -26.23 -1.42 13.70
C ASN A 114 -27.00 -1.01 12.42
N ALA A 115 -27.25 0.27 12.22
CA ALA A 115 -27.84 0.76 10.97
C ALA A 115 -26.92 0.50 9.77
N PHE A 116 -25.61 0.75 9.90
CA PHE A 116 -24.63 0.43 8.88
C PHE A 116 -24.61 -1.08 8.56
N LEU A 117 -24.53 -1.95 9.60
CA LEU A 117 -24.52 -3.40 9.42
C LEU A 117 -25.80 -3.89 8.72
N THR A 118 -26.98 -3.37 9.10
CA THR A 118 -28.24 -3.70 8.43
C THR A 118 -28.24 -3.31 6.98
N THR A 119 -27.70 -2.13 6.64
CA THR A 119 -27.63 -1.63 5.26
C THR A 119 -26.72 -2.48 4.38
N TYR A 120 -25.52 -2.83 4.86
CA TYR A 120 -24.47 -3.45 4.03
C TYR A 120 -24.35 -4.97 4.18
N ILE A 121 -24.82 -5.53 5.31
CA ILE A 121 -24.72 -6.96 5.60
C ILE A 121 -26.14 -7.60 5.73
N GLY A 122 -27.18 -6.80 5.87
CA GLY A 122 -28.57 -7.26 5.99
C GLY A 122 -28.98 -7.66 7.41
N VAL A 123 -28.07 -7.65 8.38
CA VAL A 123 -28.30 -8.02 9.79
C VAL A 123 -27.39 -7.16 10.69
N ASP A 124 -27.73 -7.04 11.97
CA ASP A 124 -26.96 -6.24 12.94
C ASP A 124 -26.44 -7.08 14.12
N LEU A 125 -25.88 -6.42 15.15
CA LEU A 125 -25.32 -7.07 16.35
C LEU A 125 -26.37 -7.74 17.24
N SER A 126 -27.68 -7.57 16.98
CA SER A 126 -28.72 -8.36 17.67
C SER A 126 -28.75 -9.81 17.20
N ASN A 127 -28.25 -10.06 15.98
CA ASN A 127 -28.08 -11.42 15.46
C ASN A 127 -26.91 -12.11 16.20
N PRO A 128 -27.12 -13.26 16.86
CA PRO A 128 -26.08 -13.94 17.64
C PRO A 128 -24.84 -14.32 16.83
N MET A 129 -25.00 -14.69 15.56
CA MET A 129 -23.89 -15.07 14.67
C MET A 129 -23.03 -13.85 14.34
N VAL A 130 -23.64 -12.72 13.98
CA VAL A 130 -22.95 -11.45 13.73
C VAL A 130 -22.23 -10.97 14.99
N LYS A 131 -22.90 -11.03 16.13
CA LYS A 131 -22.28 -10.69 17.42
C LYS A 131 -21.08 -11.58 17.76
N GLN A 132 -21.15 -12.86 17.45
CA GLN A 132 -20.04 -13.80 17.66
C GLN A 132 -18.86 -13.50 16.73
N GLN A 133 -19.10 -13.19 15.45
CA GLN A 133 -18.07 -13.00 14.43
C GLN A 133 -17.44 -11.59 14.48
N LEU A 134 -18.26 -10.55 14.54
CA LEU A 134 -17.83 -9.15 14.48
C LEU A 134 -17.76 -8.47 15.85
N GLY A 135 -18.63 -8.88 16.78
CA GLY A 135 -18.79 -8.17 18.06
C GLY A 135 -17.55 -8.17 18.95
N ARG A 136 -16.62 -9.08 18.77
CA ARG A 136 -15.37 -9.15 19.56
C ARG A 136 -14.18 -8.45 18.88
N LEU A 137 -14.32 -8.01 17.63
CA LEU A 137 -13.24 -7.37 16.89
C LEU A 137 -12.94 -5.98 17.44
N THR A 138 -11.68 -5.56 17.35
CA THR A 138 -11.28 -4.18 17.61
C THR A 138 -11.93 -3.23 16.59
N PRO A 139 -12.16 -1.96 16.94
CA PRO A 139 -12.67 -1.00 15.97
C PRO A 139 -11.78 -0.86 14.74
N ALA A 140 -10.45 -0.97 14.88
CA ALA A 140 -9.53 -0.96 13.75
C ALA A 140 -9.75 -2.15 12.80
N MET A 141 -9.95 -3.37 13.35
CA MET A 141 -10.25 -4.54 12.53
C MET A 141 -11.63 -4.41 11.86
N LEU A 142 -12.64 -3.87 12.56
CA LEU A 142 -13.96 -3.60 11.95
C LEU A 142 -13.84 -2.58 10.81
N THR A 143 -13.06 -1.51 10.98
CA THR A 143 -12.80 -0.53 9.91
C THR A 143 -12.21 -1.21 8.67
N THR A 144 -11.22 -2.08 8.85
CA THR A 144 -10.63 -2.85 7.75
C THR A 144 -11.66 -3.75 7.05
N GLN A 145 -12.46 -4.50 7.83
CA GLN A 145 -13.50 -5.38 7.26
C GLN A 145 -14.57 -4.57 6.51
N PHE A 146 -15.00 -3.44 7.06
CA PHE A 146 -16.03 -2.61 6.42
C PHE A 146 -15.51 -1.91 5.17
N THR A 147 -14.24 -1.53 5.10
CA THR A 147 -13.62 -1.05 3.86
C THR A 147 -13.72 -2.10 2.76
N VAL A 148 -13.47 -3.38 3.06
CA VAL A 148 -13.63 -4.48 2.09
C VAL A 148 -15.10 -4.65 1.72
N VAL A 149 -16.03 -4.57 2.66
CA VAL A 149 -17.48 -4.67 2.38
C VAL A 149 -17.92 -3.54 1.44
N LEU A 150 -17.55 -2.28 1.73
CA LEU A 150 -17.88 -1.13 0.88
C LEU A 150 -17.30 -1.29 -0.54
N TYR A 151 -16.04 -1.73 -0.63
CA TYR A 151 -15.41 -1.98 -1.92
C TYR A 151 -16.14 -3.05 -2.74
N THR A 152 -16.51 -4.18 -2.12
CA THR A 152 -17.18 -5.29 -2.81
C THR A 152 -18.58 -4.92 -3.31
N THR A 153 -19.27 -3.98 -2.69
CA THR A 153 -20.59 -3.52 -3.19
C THR A 153 -20.49 -2.82 -4.54
N LYS A 154 -19.37 -2.13 -4.80
CA LYS A 154 -19.10 -1.42 -6.07
C LYS A 154 -18.33 -2.29 -7.08
N HIS A 155 -17.57 -3.28 -6.59
CA HIS A 155 -16.69 -4.14 -7.39
C HIS A 155 -17.07 -5.61 -7.23
N PRO A 156 -18.21 -6.07 -7.79
CA PRO A 156 -18.71 -7.45 -7.58
C PRO A 156 -17.79 -8.54 -8.16
N GLY A 157 -16.83 -8.17 -9.00
CA GLY A 157 -15.79 -9.09 -9.51
C GLY A 157 -14.58 -9.27 -8.59
N PHE A 158 -14.50 -8.52 -7.48
CA PHE A 158 -13.44 -8.68 -6.50
C PHE A 158 -13.67 -9.93 -5.65
N ASN A 159 -12.64 -10.78 -5.55
CA ASN A 159 -12.66 -11.97 -4.71
C ASN A 159 -11.77 -11.76 -3.48
N PRO A 160 -12.33 -11.56 -2.27
CA PRO A 160 -11.54 -11.33 -1.06
C PRO A 160 -10.75 -12.57 -0.59
N GLN A 161 -10.97 -13.73 -1.19
CA GLN A 161 -10.19 -14.96 -0.91
C GLN A 161 -8.87 -15.02 -1.70
N GLU A 162 -8.69 -14.14 -2.68
CA GLU A 162 -7.47 -14.02 -3.47
C GLU A 162 -6.69 -12.79 -3.00
N SER A 163 -5.40 -12.97 -2.76
CA SER A 163 -4.52 -11.88 -2.35
C SER A 163 -3.58 -11.49 -3.50
N PHE A 164 -3.74 -10.26 -3.96
CA PHE A 164 -2.85 -9.67 -4.96
C PHE A 164 -1.38 -9.65 -4.48
N ASP A 165 -1.16 -9.31 -3.21
CA ASP A 165 0.17 -9.24 -2.62
C ASP A 165 0.81 -10.62 -2.47
N GLU A 166 0.03 -11.63 -2.09
CA GLU A 166 0.54 -12.99 -1.89
C GLU A 166 0.81 -13.72 -3.21
N TYR A 167 0.24 -13.29 -4.32
CA TYR A 167 0.47 -13.89 -5.64
C TYR A 167 1.95 -13.96 -5.96
N PHE A 168 2.68 -12.87 -5.77
CA PHE A 168 4.11 -12.79 -6.08
C PHE A 168 4.93 -13.80 -5.28
N GLN A 169 4.62 -13.94 -3.99
CA GLN A 169 5.29 -14.89 -3.10
C GLN A 169 4.92 -16.34 -3.45
N LYS A 170 3.67 -16.59 -3.84
CA LYS A 170 3.21 -17.89 -4.28
C LYS A 170 3.95 -18.33 -5.54
N VAL A 171 4.00 -17.50 -6.57
CA VAL A 171 4.71 -17.77 -7.82
C VAL A 171 6.21 -18.00 -7.58
N ALA A 172 6.83 -17.21 -6.70
CA ALA A 172 8.23 -17.41 -6.33
C ALA A 172 8.46 -18.81 -5.73
N LYS A 173 7.63 -19.23 -4.79
CA LYS A 173 7.72 -20.57 -4.17
C LYS A 173 7.51 -21.69 -5.18
N GLU A 174 6.54 -21.54 -6.10
CA GLU A 174 6.30 -22.50 -7.19
C GLU A 174 7.51 -22.64 -8.13
N GLN A 175 8.28 -21.57 -8.32
CA GLN A 175 9.53 -21.53 -9.09
C GLN A 175 10.78 -21.92 -8.27
N GLY A 176 10.63 -22.34 -7.02
CA GLY A 176 11.76 -22.71 -6.14
C GLY A 176 12.61 -21.52 -5.68
N LYS A 177 12.10 -20.30 -5.80
CA LYS A 177 12.77 -19.07 -5.36
C LYS A 177 12.53 -18.81 -3.88
N SER A 178 13.45 -18.08 -3.23
CA SER A 178 13.26 -17.68 -1.83
C SER A 178 12.19 -16.57 -1.70
N VAL A 179 11.55 -16.56 -0.54
CA VAL A 179 10.59 -15.52 -0.14
C VAL A 179 11.05 -14.93 1.18
N ASP A 180 10.88 -13.63 1.35
CA ASP A 180 11.25 -12.88 2.57
C ASP A 180 10.23 -11.75 2.81
N GLY A 181 10.36 -11.08 3.97
CA GLY A 181 9.57 -9.91 4.36
C GLY A 181 10.45 -8.75 4.82
N LEU A 182 10.03 -7.53 4.48
CA LEU A 182 10.69 -6.30 4.95
C LEU A 182 10.45 -6.05 6.44
N GLU A 183 9.36 -6.60 7.00
CA GLU A 183 8.98 -6.49 8.40
C GLU A 183 8.39 -7.79 8.94
N THR A 184 8.21 -7.87 10.24
CA THR A 184 7.65 -9.05 10.90
C THR A 184 6.14 -8.98 11.01
N VAL A 185 5.48 -10.14 11.11
CA VAL A 185 4.03 -10.24 11.37
C VAL A 185 3.64 -9.46 12.62
N GLU A 186 4.42 -9.60 13.70
CA GLU A 186 4.16 -8.93 14.96
C GLU A 186 4.17 -7.40 14.82
N PHE A 187 5.22 -6.86 14.19
CA PHE A 187 5.33 -5.42 13.93
C PHE A 187 4.13 -4.90 13.14
N GLN A 188 3.75 -5.59 12.05
CA GLN A 188 2.63 -5.16 11.21
C GLN A 188 1.29 -5.23 11.95
N MET A 189 1.05 -6.31 12.72
CA MET A 189 -0.17 -6.46 13.51
C MET A 189 -0.27 -5.41 14.63
N ASP A 190 0.84 -5.12 15.31
CA ASP A 190 0.87 -4.09 16.34
C ASP A 190 0.62 -2.70 15.75
N LEU A 191 1.25 -2.39 14.62
CA LEU A 191 1.06 -1.13 13.91
C LEU A 191 -0.40 -0.92 13.50
N LEU A 192 -1.01 -1.91 12.85
CA LEU A 192 -2.33 -1.77 12.24
C LEU A 192 -3.47 -1.82 13.27
N PHE A 193 -3.32 -2.58 14.37
CA PHE A 193 -4.45 -2.91 15.24
C PHE A 193 -4.25 -2.54 16.70
N LYS A 194 -3.04 -2.24 17.18
CA LYS A 194 -2.78 -1.95 18.59
C LYS A 194 -2.17 -0.58 18.84
N LYS A 195 -1.35 -0.05 17.92
CA LYS A 195 -0.62 1.21 18.12
C LYS A 195 -1.57 2.38 18.33
N THR A 196 -2.64 2.44 17.55
CA THR A 196 -3.67 3.47 17.70
C THR A 196 -4.49 3.21 18.97
N PRO A 197 -4.60 4.18 19.91
CA PRO A 197 -5.40 4.03 21.12
C PRO A 197 -6.88 3.73 20.83
N LEU A 198 -7.53 2.93 21.67
CA LEU A 198 -8.93 2.51 21.48
C LEU A 198 -9.92 3.66 21.21
N PRO A 199 -9.86 4.81 21.93
CA PRO A 199 -10.76 5.94 21.62
C PRO A 199 -10.57 6.47 20.19
N ARG A 200 -9.34 6.49 19.69
CA ARG A 200 -9.06 6.92 18.31
C ARG A 200 -9.51 5.90 17.29
N GLN A 201 -9.34 4.61 17.55
CA GLN A 201 -9.89 3.54 16.71
C GLN A 201 -11.42 3.64 16.60
N ILE A 202 -12.12 3.93 17.73
CA ILE A 202 -13.57 4.17 17.75
C ILE A 202 -13.92 5.37 16.87
N THR A 203 -13.17 6.48 16.97
CA THR A 203 -13.38 7.65 16.11
C THR A 203 -13.26 7.26 14.64
N GLN A 204 -12.22 6.55 14.24
CA GLN A 204 -11.98 6.13 12.86
C GLN A 204 -13.09 5.20 12.35
N LEU A 205 -13.53 4.24 13.16
CA LEU A 205 -14.67 3.37 12.84
C LEU A 205 -15.95 4.18 12.61
N MET A 206 -16.27 5.09 13.52
CA MET A 206 -17.48 5.92 13.40
C MET A 206 -17.38 6.89 12.22
N CYS A 207 -16.19 7.38 11.89
CA CYS A 207 -15.98 8.17 10.68
C CYS A 207 -16.37 7.39 9.41
N LEU A 208 -15.98 6.13 9.28
CA LEU A 208 -16.40 5.28 8.16
C LEU A 208 -17.91 5.06 8.16
N VAL A 209 -18.48 4.74 9.31
CA VAL A 209 -19.93 4.49 9.47
C VAL A 209 -20.77 5.74 9.14
N ASP A 210 -20.30 6.93 9.54
CA ASP A 210 -21.05 8.18 9.40
C ASP A 210 -20.83 8.90 8.06
N ASN A 211 -19.74 8.57 7.35
CA ASN A 211 -19.38 9.20 6.06
C ASN A 211 -19.18 8.14 4.97
N THR A 212 -20.07 7.18 4.90
CA THR A 212 -19.94 6.00 4.03
C THR A 212 -19.76 6.39 2.56
N ASP A 213 -20.52 7.37 2.06
CA ASP A 213 -20.41 7.86 0.68
C ASP A 213 -18.99 8.37 0.35
N PHE A 214 -18.36 9.08 1.29
CA PHE A 214 -16.99 9.56 1.11
C PHE A 214 -15.99 8.40 1.01
N TYR A 215 -16.12 7.37 1.86
CA TYR A 215 -15.22 6.21 1.83
C TYR A 215 -15.45 5.32 0.60
N GLU A 216 -16.70 5.19 0.14
CA GLU A 216 -17.01 4.52 -1.13
C GLU A 216 -16.37 5.25 -2.32
N GLU A 217 -16.57 6.58 -2.42
CA GLU A 217 -16.00 7.41 -3.49
C GLU A 217 -14.47 7.35 -3.47
N MET A 218 -13.85 7.46 -2.30
CA MET A 218 -12.40 7.37 -2.14
C MET A 218 -11.88 5.99 -2.57
N SER A 219 -12.59 4.91 -2.25
CA SER A 219 -12.23 3.55 -2.68
C SER A 219 -12.32 3.38 -4.19
N ASP A 220 -13.38 3.91 -4.82
CA ASP A 220 -13.57 3.87 -6.27
C ASP A 220 -12.48 4.68 -7.01
N GLU A 221 -12.15 5.87 -6.50
CA GLU A 221 -11.07 6.67 -7.08
C GLU A 221 -9.72 6.00 -6.91
N MET A 222 -9.44 5.39 -5.74
CA MET A 222 -8.23 4.63 -5.50
C MET A 222 -8.07 3.49 -6.52
N ALA A 223 -9.13 2.71 -6.73
CA ALA A 223 -9.15 1.65 -7.73
C ALA A 223 -8.91 2.21 -9.14
N LYS A 224 -9.59 3.30 -9.50
CA LYS A 224 -9.46 3.95 -10.82
C LYS A 224 -8.02 4.40 -11.10
N VAL A 225 -7.39 5.12 -10.19
CA VAL A 225 -6.02 5.61 -10.38
C VAL A 225 -5.00 4.47 -10.33
N TYR A 226 -5.23 3.44 -9.51
CA TYR A 226 -4.38 2.26 -9.46
C TYR A 226 -4.43 1.48 -10.78
N PHE A 227 -5.63 1.19 -11.30
CA PHE A 227 -5.79 0.48 -12.58
C PHE A 227 -5.34 1.31 -13.80
N ALA A 228 -5.32 2.64 -13.68
CA ALA A 228 -4.67 3.52 -14.64
C ALA A 228 -3.14 3.57 -14.45
N GLN A 229 -2.59 2.90 -13.44
CA GLN A 229 -1.18 2.94 -13.03
C GLN A 229 -0.68 4.37 -12.75
N ASP A 230 -1.58 5.27 -12.35
CA ASP A 230 -1.29 6.67 -12.06
C ASP A 230 -0.89 6.87 -10.60
N LEU A 231 0.42 6.79 -10.32
CA LEU A 231 0.96 6.98 -8.98
C LEU A 231 0.77 8.42 -8.45
N ASN A 232 0.69 9.43 -9.30
CA ASN A 232 0.42 10.80 -8.86
C ASN A 232 -1.05 10.95 -8.43
N GLY A 233 -1.96 10.39 -9.21
CA GLY A 233 -3.36 10.28 -8.86
C GLY A 233 -3.57 9.50 -7.56
N LEU A 234 -2.86 8.38 -7.39
CA LEU A 234 -2.89 7.57 -6.17
C LEU A 234 -2.47 8.39 -4.93
N LYS A 235 -1.38 9.16 -5.05
CA LYS A 235 -0.96 10.08 -3.97
C LYS A 235 -2.04 11.12 -3.68
N ALA A 236 -2.65 11.71 -4.71
CA ALA A 236 -3.70 12.71 -4.53
C ALA A 236 -4.93 12.14 -3.80
N VAL A 237 -5.33 10.89 -4.08
CA VAL A 237 -6.42 10.21 -3.37
C VAL A 237 -6.04 9.93 -1.91
N ILE A 238 -4.82 9.43 -1.64
CA ILE A 238 -4.31 9.20 -0.28
C ILE A 238 -4.31 10.50 0.55
N ASP A 239 -4.06 11.64 -0.09
CA ASP A 239 -3.97 12.94 0.57
C ASP A 239 -5.34 13.64 0.74
N LYS A 240 -6.44 13.06 0.23
CA LYS A 240 -7.80 13.59 0.43
C LYS A 240 -8.16 13.66 1.91
N LYS A 241 -8.88 14.73 2.27
CA LYS A 241 -9.25 15.03 3.67
C LYS A 241 -10.70 15.47 3.77
N LEU A 242 -11.32 15.11 4.89
CA LEU A 242 -12.62 15.62 5.33
C LEU A 242 -12.49 16.95 6.13
N HIS A 243 -11.26 17.33 6.48
CA HIS A 243 -10.93 18.50 7.31
C HIS A 243 -11.57 18.49 8.71
N ASN A 244 -11.61 17.30 9.31
CA ASN A 244 -12.16 17.07 10.65
C ASN A 244 -11.41 15.94 11.37
N ALA A 245 -11.97 15.47 12.50
CA ALA A 245 -11.36 14.41 13.30
C ALA A 245 -11.23 13.03 12.59
N CYS A 246 -11.81 12.88 11.41
CA CYS A 246 -11.71 11.65 10.61
C CYS A 246 -10.39 11.53 9.85
N ASP A 247 -9.72 12.65 9.61
CA ASP A 247 -8.46 12.64 8.88
C ASP A 247 -7.35 11.96 9.70
N MET A 248 -6.48 11.24 9.02
CA MET A 248 -5.26 10.75 9.64
C MET A 248 -4.41 11.92 10.14
N THR A 249 -3.89 11.80 11.34
CA THR A 249 -2.90 12.74 11.84
C THR A 249 -1.58 12.59 11.08
N PRO A 250 -0.70 13.61 11.07
CA PRO A 250 0.64 13.48 10.48
C PRO A 250 1.43 12.30 11.07
N GLU A 251 1.25 12.01 12.37
CA GLU A 251 1.91 10.89 13.04
C GLU A 251 1.36 9.55 12.55
N GLU A 252 0.05 9.37 12.50
CA GLU A 252 -0.59 8.15 11.97
C GLU A 252 -0.14 7.86 10.54
N ARG A 253 -0.07 8.90 9.70
CA ARG A 253 0.43 8.78 8.33
C ARG A 253 1.91 8.39 8.29
N ALA A 254 2.73 9.06 9.10
CA ALA A 254 4.16 8.75 9.18
C ALA A 254 4.40 7.30 9.61
N ASP A 255 3.62 6.81 10.57
CA ASP A 255 3.72 5.42 11.04
C ASP A 255 3.34 4.41 9.96
N LEU A 256 2.28 4.68 9.22
CA LEU A 256 1.80 3.76 8.17
C LEU A 256 2.71 3.72 6.95
N ILE A 257 3.36 4.82 6.59
CA ILE A 257 4.11 4.94 5.34
C ILE A 257 5.56 5.36 5.59
N ASP A 258 5.81 6.57 6.08
CA ASP A 258 7.14 7.19 6.06
C ASP A 258 8.15 6.47 6.94
N ASN A 259 7.77 6.07 8.15
CA ASN A 259 8.65 5.38 9.09
C ASN A 259 8.98 3.97 8.62
N ARG A 260 8.00 3.29 7.98
CA ARG A 260 8.21 1.98 7.36
C ARG A 260 9.17 2.09 6.18
N ASN A 261 8.96 3.04 5.28
CA ASN A 261 9.84 3.28 4.14
C ASN A 261 11.27 3.57 4.58
N ARG A 262 11.48 4.38 5.64
CA ARG A 262 12.82 4.64 6.20
C ARG A 262 13.45 3.38 6.79
N ALA A 263 12.67 2.53 7.46
CA ALA A 263 13.18 1.26 7.98
C ALA A 263 13.51 0.27 6.86
N TRP A 264 12.70 0.23 5.81
CA TRP A 264 12.91 -0.66 4.67
C TRP A 264 14.11 -0.27 3.82
N ILE A 265 14.30 1.03 3.55
CA ILE A 265 15.42 1.50 2.73
C ILE A 265 16.80 1.21 3.37
N GLU A 266 16.87 0.99 4.67
CA GLU A 266 18.11 0.54 5.33
C GLU A 266 18.39 -0.96 5.10
N LYS A 267 17.38 -1.77 4.80
CA LYS A 267 17.48 -3.22 4.54
C LYS A 267 17.63 -3.55 3.05
N ILE A 268 16.87 -2.86 2.20
CA ILE A 268 16.75 -3.13 0.75
C ILE A 268 18.12 -3.23 0.05
N PRO A 269 19.11 -2.34 0.27
CA PRO A 269 20.43 -2.46 -0.35
C PRO A 269 21.13 -3.78 -0.05
N THR A 270 21.12 -4.22 1.20
CA THR A 270 21.76 -5.48 1.61
C THR A 270 21.07 -6.69 0.99
N ILE A 271 19.73 -6.66 0.94
CA ILE A 271 18.92 -7.71 0.30
C ILE A 271 19.27 -7.82 -1.18
N MET A 272 19.29 -6.70 -1.93
CA MET A 272 19.60 -6.67 -3.36
C MET A 272 21.03 -7.07 -3.69
N GLN A 273 21.98 -6.78 -2.81
CA GLN A 273 23.38 -7.22 -2.99
C GLN A 273 23.53 -8.73 -2.79
N ALA A 274 22.75 -9.33 -1.91
CA ALA A 274 22.78 -10.77 -1.66
C ALA A 274 22.09 -11.56 -2.78
N LYS A 275 20.91 -11.08 -3.25
CA LYS A 275 20.09 -11.74 -4.28
C LYS A 275 19.35 -10.70 -5.10
N SER A 276 19.22 -10.95 -6.41
CA SER A 276 18.25 -10.19 -7.22
C SER A 276 16.84 -10.41 -6.68
N THR A 277 16.10 -9.33 -6.43
CA THR A 277 14.85 -9.37 -5.65
C THR A 277 13.75 -8.57 -6.33
N LEU A 278 12.54 -9.12 -6.39
CA LEU A 278 11.31 -8.37 -6.64
C LEU A 278 10.69 -8.01 -5.29
N PHE A 279 10.65 -6.71 -4.97
CA PHE A 279 9.93 -6.19 -3.82
C PHE A 279 8.47 -5.92 -4.22
N ALA A 280 7.53 -6.53 -3.51
CA ALA A 280 6.09 -6.33 -3.70
C ALA A 280 5.52 -5.65 -2.46
N VAL A 281 5.20 -4.37 -2.56
CA VAL A 281 4.73 -3.53 -1.43
C VAL A 281 3.57 -2.65 -1.88
N GLY A 282 2.72 -2.23 -0.96
CA GLY A 282 1.59 -1.35 -1.27
C GLY A 282 2.02 -0.13 -2.07
N ALA A 283 1.29 0.20 -3.14
CA ALA A 283 1.64 1.28 -4.07
C ALA A 283 1.78 2.66 -3.39
N GLY A 284 1.11 2.86 -2.25
CA GLY A 284 1.27 4.06 -1.42
C GLY A 284 2.69 4.26 -0.88
N HIS A 285 3.48 3.17 -0.75
CA HIS A 285 4.88 3.24 -0.32
C HIS A 285 5.84 3.73 -1.42
N LEU A 286 5.40 3.77 -2.68
CA LEU A 286 6.26 4.17 -3.79
C LEU A 286 6.40 5.68 -3.92
N VAL A 287 5.37 6.44 -3.53
CA VAL A 287 5.17 7.85 -3.91
C VAL A 287 5.52 8.84 -2.79
N GLY A 288 5.81 10.08 -3.19
CA GLY A 288 6.12 11.19 -2.28
C GLY A 288 7.61 11.29 -1.93
N ASP A 289 7.95 12.30 -1.11
CA ASP A 289 9.34 12.60 -0.74
C ASP A 289 10.00 11.50 0.10
N ASN A 290 9.21 10.78 0.88
CA ASN A 290 9.62 9.59 1.63
C ASN A 290 9.22 8.29 0.91
N GLY A 291 8.82 8.35 -0.36
CA GLY A 291 8.49 7.18 -1.18
C GLY A 291 9.73 6.37 -1.56
N LEU A 292 9.59 5.06 -1.68
CA LEU A 292 10.70 4.15 -1.99
C LEU A 292 11.39 4.47 -3.30
N LEU A 293 10.68 4.98 -4.33
CA LEU A 293 11.28 5.39 -5.59
C LEU A 293 12.32 6.48 -5.36
N LYS A 294 11.95 7.52 -4.60
CA LYS A 294 12.85 8.62 -4.26
C LYS A 294 13.99 8.16 -3.35
N LEU A 295 13.69 7.40 -2.31
CA LEU A 295 14.69 6.92 -1.36
C LEU A 295 15.75 6.03 -2.01
N LEU A 296 15.37 5.18 -2.98
CA LEU A 296 16.32 4.36 -3.75
C LEU A 296 17.22 5.23 -4.63
N GLN A 297 16.66 6.24 -5.29
CA GLN A 297 17.45 7.20 -6.08
C GLN A 297 18.44 7.97 -5.20
N ASP A 298 18.03 8.38 -4.01
CA ASP A 298 18.88 9.08 -3.03
C ASP A 298 20.03 8.20 -2.50
N LYS A 299 19.81 6.87 -2.46
CA LYS A 299 20.88 5.88 -2.17
C LYS A 299 21.78 5.62 -3.38
N GLY A 300 21.56 6.27 -4.52
CA GLY A 300 22.41 6.17 -5.73
C GLY A 300 22.03 5.06 -6.70
N TYR A 301 20.86 4.45 -6.55
CA TYR A 301 20.35 3.47 -7.52
C TYR A 301 19.70 4.17 -8.72
N THR A 302 19.81 3.55 -9.89
CA THR A 302 18.99 3.88 -11.05
C THR A 302 17.65 3.17 -10.92
N VAL A 303 16.56 3.93 -10.92
CA VAL A 303 15.19 3.43 -10.78
C VAL A 303 14.40 3.84 -12.00
N GLU A 304 14.01 2.88 -12.82
CA GLU A 304 13.38 3.10 -14.13
C GLU A 304 12.04 2.37 -14.21
N ALA A 305 11.01 3.07 -14.66
CA ALA A 305 9.71 2.45 -14.91
C ALA A 305 9.84 1.41 -16.04
N VAL A 306 9.29 0.21 -15.81
CA VAL A 306 9.24 -0.84 -16.84
C VAL A 306 8.07 -0.53 -17.77
N LYS A 307 8.39 -0.35 -19.07
CA LYS A 307 7.41 -0.03 -20.12
C LYS A 307 7.23 -1.23 -21.04
N ASN A 308 6.08 -1.28 -21.71
CA ASN A 308 5.82 -2.25 -22.80
C ASN A 308 6.79 -2.05 -23.95
#